data_642ce76ac2be270b1ca20a69421c19ff
#
_entry.id   642ce76ac2be270b1ca20a69421c19ff
#
_cell.length_a   1.000
_cell.length_b   1.000
_cell.length_c   1.000
_cell.angle_alpha   90.00
_cell.angle_beta   90.00
_cell.angle_gamma   90.00
#
_symmetry.space_group_name_H-M   'P 1'
#
loop_
_entity.id
_entity.type
_entity.pdbx_description
1 polymer ?
#
loop_
_entity_poly.entity_id
_entity_poly.type
_entity_poly.pdbx_seq_one_letter_code
_entity_poly.pdbx_strand_id
1 'polypeptide(L)'
;MGMTMTQKILAKAAGLNRVEAGQLIEAKLDMVLGNDITTPVAITEFEKAGFTQVFDRDKISIVLDHYTPCKDIKSAELCLKARNFAHKHNITNFFDVGHMGVEHALLPEKGLCAPGEVIVGADSHTCTYGALGAFSTGVGSTDMAAGMATGLLWFKVPSAIKVTLKGKLQPHVSGKDVILHLIGAIGVDGALYKSLEFAGEGVASLSMDDRFTIANMAIEAGGKNGIFPVDEKTMEYINGRVNRPCEAFAADPDAVYDSEVVIDLNTLEPTVAMPHLPENTKVVSEVAGLPINQVVIGSCTNGRISDLRAAAAVMKGKKVADNVRCIVIPATQDIVLQAMAEGLIQTFIQAGAAVSTPTCGPCLGGHMGVMAEGERTVSTTNRNFVGRMGHVTSEVILASPDVAAASAIAGCVADPRKL
;
A
#
# COMPACT_ATOMS: atom_id res chain seq x y z
N MET A 1 -21.52 22.41 -11.95
CA MET A 1 -20.46 21.97 -11.04
C MET A 1 -19.62 20.92 -11.75
N GLY A 2 -18.30 21.07 -11.75
CA GLY A 2 -17.37 20.11 -12.32
C GLY A 2 -17.27 18.84 -11.49
N MET A 3 -16.69 17.79 -12.08
CA MET A 3 -16.45 16.50 -11.44
C MET A 3 -14.99 16.36 -11.00
N THR A 4 -14.76 15.70 -9.90
CA THR A 4 -13.43 15.24 -9.44
C THR A 4 -12.92 14.08 -10.31
N MET A 5 -11.65 13.71 -10.20
CA MET A 5 -11.10 12.55 -10.93
C MET A 5 -11.89 11.28 -10.61
N THR A 6 -12.11 11.02 -9.32
CA THR A 6 -12.87 9.86 -8.85
C THR A 6 -14.29 9.82 -9.41
N GLN A 7 -15.00 10.96 -9.44
CA GLN A 7 -16.34 11.03 -10.01
C GLN A 7 -16.34 10.71 -11.51
N LYS A 8 -15.36 11.18 -12.27
CA LYS A 8 -15.28 10.90 -13.72
C LYS A 8 -15.05 9.41 -14.00
N ILE A 9 -14.16 8.77 -13.25
CA ILE A 9 -13.88 7.33 -13.37
C ILE A 9 -15.15 6.53 -13.06
N LEU A 10 -15.83 6.85 -11.96
CA LEU A 10 -17.04 6.17 -11.55
C LEU A 10 -18.21 6.43 -12.51
N ALA A 11 -18.35 7.64 -13.06
CA ALA A 11 -19.35 7.94 -14.08
C ALA A 11 -19.15 7.07 -15.34
N LYS A 12 -17.91 6.97 -15.84
CA LYS A 12 -17.56 6.08 -16.96
C LYS A 12 -17.91 4.63 -16.65
N ALA A 13 -17.50 4.11 -15.48
CA ALA A 13 -17.74 2.73 -15.09
C ALA A 13 -19.22 2.39 -14.94
N ALA A 14 -20.05 3.38 -14.55
CA ALA A 14 -21.51 3.26 -14.45
C ALA A 14 -22.22 3.50 -15.79
N GLY A 15 -21.52 3.88 -16.87
CA GLY A 15 -22.11 4.24 -18.13
C GLY A 15 -22.94 5.55 -18.07
N LEU A 16 -22.59 6.45 -17.15
CA LEU A 16 -23.25 7.73 -16.93
C LEU A 16 -22.38 8.89 -17.43
N ASN A 17 -23.02 9.95 -17.93
CA ASN A 17 -22.29 11.16 -18.34
C ASN A 17 -21.77 11.95 -17.12
N ARG A 18 -22.41 11.78 -15.97
CA ARG A 18 -22.12 12.52 -14.74
C ARG A 18 -22.59 11.74 -13.51
N VAL A 19 -21.87 11.89 -12.40
CA VAL A 19 -22.30 11.45 -11.07
C VAL A 19 -22.04 12.56 -10.04
N GLU A 20 -22.72 12.48 -8.91
CA GLU A 20 -22.58 13.43 -7.80
C GLU A 20 -22.19 12.70 -6.51
N ALA A 21 -21.50 13.39 -5.60
CA ALA A 21 -21.18 12.85 -4.29
C ALA A 21 -22.46 12.39 -3.55
N GLY A 22 -22.42 11.20 -2.98
CA GLY A 22 -23.57 10.60 -2.31
C GLY A 22 -24.51 9.80 -3.22
N GLN A 23 -24.41 9.92 -4.53
CA GLN A 23 -25.21 9.13 -5.49
C GLN A 23 -24.86 7.65 -5.38
N LEU A 24 -25.88 6.79 -5.38
CA LEU A 24 -25.70 5.33 -5.50
C LEU A 24 -25.64 4.95 -6.98
N ILE A 25 -24.62 4.23 -7.35
CA ILE A 25 -24.39 3.75 -8.71
C ILE A 25 -24.03 2.28 -8.70
N GLU A 26 -24.26 1.60 -9.81
CA GLU A 26 -23.64 0.31 -10.12
C GLU A 26 -22.53 0.54 -11.14
N ALA A 27 -21.33 0.08 -10.84
CA ALA A 27 -20.14 0.29 -11.66
C ALA A 27 -19.54 -1.03 -12.13
N LYS A 28 -19.08 -1.05 -13.37
CA LYS A 28 -18.30 -2.16 -13.94
C LYS A 28 -16.91 -2.17 -13.34
N LEU A 29 -16.42 -3.38 -13.04
CA LEU A 29 -15.09 -3.62 -12.49
C LEU A 29 -14.10 -3.98 -13.60
N ASP A 30 -12.91 -3.39 -13.52
CA ASP A 30 -11.80 -3.71 -14.42
C ASP A 30 -10.88 -4.77 -13.82
N MET A 31 -10.78 -4.83 -12.47
CA MET A 31 -10.03 -5.85 -11.76
C MET A 31 -10.65 -6.14 -10.39
N VAL A 32 -10.68 -7.42 -10.02
CA VAL A 32 -11.03 -7.89 -8.67
C VAL A 32 -9.84 -8.62 -8.08
N LEU A 33 -9.35 -8.15 -6.92
CA LEU A 33 -8.16 -8.66 -6.26
C LEU A 33 -8.49 -9.40 -4.97
N GLY A 34 -7.79 -10.48 -4.69
CA GLY A 34 -7.80 -11.15 -3.40
C GLY A 34 -6.48 -11.84 -3.07
N ASN A 35 -6.25 -12.04 -1.78
CA ASN A 35 -5.07 -12.68 -1.23
C ASN A 35 -5.42 -13.97 -0.47
N ASP A 36 -4.43 -14.63 0.11
CA ASP A 36 -4.59 -15.90 0.82
C ASP A 36 -5.36 -15.80 2.15
N ILE A 37 -5.64 -14.59 2.66
CA ILE A 37 -6.51 -14.36 3.81
C ILE A 37 -7.97 -14.20 3.36
N THR A 38 -8.21 -13.33 2.41
CA THR A 38 -9.53 -12.83 2.05
C THR A 38 -10.20 -13.65 0.97
N THR A 39 -9.45 -14.18 0.01
CA THR A 39 -9.98 -15.05 -1.06
C THR A 39 -10.69 -16.30 -0.52
N PRO A 40 -10.17 -17.05 0.48
CA PRO A 40 -10.88 -18.22 1.01
C PRO A 40 -12.24 -17.88 1.61
N VAL A 41 -12.39 -16.68 2.19
CA VAL A 41 -13.68 -16.19 2.72
C VAL A 41 -14.60 -15.81 1.56
N ALA A 42 -14.12 -15.07 0.58
CA ALA A 42 -14.88 -14.70 -0.61
C ALA A 42 -15.36 -15.93 -1.40
N ILE A 43 -14.53 -16.97 -1.54
CA ILE A 43 -14.93 -18.25 -2.15
C ILE A 43 -16.12 -18.87 -1.41
N THR A 44 -16.09 -18.85 -0.07
CA THR A 44 -17.21 -19.40 0.72
C THR A 44 -18.50 -18.63 0.43
N GLU A 45 -18.46 -17.31 0.37
CA GLU A 45 -19.64 -16.50 0.06
C GLU A 45 -20.08 -16.65 -1.40
N PHE A 46 -19.15 -16.79 -2.33
CA PHE A 46 -19.41 -17.08 -3.75
C PHE A 46 -20.20 -18.40 -3.92
N GLU A 47 -19.75 -19.45 -3.24
CA GLU A 47 -20.40 -20.78 -3.29
C GLU A 47 -21.76 -20.76 -2.58
N LYS A 48 -21.89 -20.12 -1.42
CA LYS A 48 -23.17 -19.96 -0.70
C LYS A 48 -24.23 -19.21 -1.51
N ALA A 49 -23.80 -18.19 -2.27
CA ALA A 49 -24.68 -17.45 -3.16
C ALA A 49 -25.10 -18.25 -4.41
N GLY A 50 -24.57 -19.45 -4.61
CA GLY A 50 -24.90 -20.32 -5.74
C GLY A 50 -24.17 -19.96 -7.03
N PHE A 51 -23.17 -19.11 -6.98
CA PHE A 51 -22.36 -18.80 -8.15
C PHE A 51 -21.48 -19.99 -8.56
N THR A 52 -21.43 -20.28 -9.85
CA THR A 52 -20.68 -21.41 -10.41
C THR A 52 -19.58 -21.00 -11.37
N GLN A 53 -19.62 -19.76 -11.86
CA GLN A 53 -18.64 -19.23 -12.80
C GLN A 53 -18.27 -17.80 -12.41
N VAL A 54 -17.04 -17.40 -12.72
CA VAL A 54 -16.57 -16.02 -12.59
C VAL A 54 -16.93 -15.24 -13.85
N PHE A 55 -17.08 -13.92 -13.72
CA PHE A 55 -17.48 -13.05 -14.84
C PHE A 55 -16.41 -12.97 -15.94
N ASP A 56 -15.15 -12.90 -15.53
CA ASP A 56 -14.00 -12.84 -16.45
C ASP A 56 -12.73 -13.28 -15.72
N ARG A 57 -12.13 -14.38 -16.15
CA ARG A 57 -10.92 -14.96 -15.54
C ARG A 57 -9.68 -14.05 -15.68
N ASP A 58 -9.67 -13.18 -16.69
CA ASP A 58 -8.54 -12.28 -16.97
C ASP A 58 -8.61 -10.99 -16.12
N LYS A 59 -9.77 -10.73 -15.50
CA LYS A 59 -10.05 -9.59 -14.62
C LYS A 59 -10.12 -9.95 -13.13
N ILE A 60 -9.63 -11.11 -12.78
CA ILE A 60 -9.48 -11.53 -11.39
C ILE A 60 -8.00 -11.82 -11.13
N SER A 61 -7.49 -11.28 -10.03
CA SER A 61 -6.16 -11.58 -9.54
C SER A 61 -6.23 -12.21 -8.16
N ILE A 62 -5.51 -13.31 -7.96
CA ILE A 62 -5.35 -13.98 -6.67
C ILE A 62 -3.86 -14.08 -6.38
N VAL A 63 -3.44 -13.45 -5.28
CA VAL A 63 -2.03 -13.39 -4.86
C VAL A 63 -1.87 -14.04 -3.50
N LEU A 64 -1.04 -15.06 -3.40
CA LEU A 64 -0.71 -15.71 -2.14
C LEU A 64 0.53 -15.04 -1.55
N ASP A 65 0.35 -14.02 -0.68
CA ASP A 65 1.44 -13.18 -0.20
C ASP A 65 1.46 -12.95 1.32
N HIS A 66 0.40 -13.28 2.06
CA HIS A 66 0.35 -13.06 3.49
C HIS A 66 0.88 -14.23 4.31
N TYR A 67 0.57 -15.46 3.88
CA TYR A 67 0.98 -16.69 4.56
C TYR A 67 2.03 -17.49 3.81
N THR A 68 2.46 -17.02 2.66
CA THR A 68 3.34 -17.73 1.74
C THR A 68 4.82 -17.29 1.93
N PRO A 69 5.78 -18.23 2.04
CA PRO A 69 5.62 -19.68 2.23
C PRO A 69 4.85 -20.00 3.52
N CYS A 70 3.96 -21.00 3.48
CA CYS A 70 3.01 -21.26 4.56
C CYS A 70 3.71 -21.54 5.89
N LYS A 71 3.33 -20.82 6.94
CA LYS A 71 3.92 -20.90 8.29
C LYS A 71 3.39 -22.06 9.14
N ASP A 72 2.18 -22.54 8.83
CA ASP A 72 1.48 -23.61 9.56
C ASP A 72 0.46 -24.32 8.66
N ILE A 73 -0.14 -25.41 9.17
CA ILE A 73 -1.13 -26.23 8.45
C ILE A 73 -2.36 -25.41 8.07
N LYS A 74 -2.87 -24.56 8.97
CA LYS A 74 -4.06 -23.74 8.71
C LYS A 74 -3.81 -22.75 7.56
N SER A 75 -2.66 -22.13 7.53
CA SER A 75 -2.25 -21.25 6.43
C SER A 75 -2.16 -22.02 5.10
N ALA A 76 -1.61 -23.23 5.13
CA ALA A 76 -1.52 -24.09 3.95
C ALA A 76 -2.89 -24.51 3.41
N GLU A 77 -3.86 -24.79 4.28
CA GLU A 77 -5.25 -25.09 3.90
C GLU A 77 -5.95 -23.91 3.24
N LEU A 78 -5.74 -22.69 3.75
CA LEU A 78 -6.28 -21.46 3.15
C LEU A 78 -5.68 -21.22 1.76
N CYS A 79 -4.35 -21.33 1.63
CA CYS A 79 -3.67 -21.23 0.35
C CYS A 79 -4.15 -22.31 -0.64
N LEU A 80 -4.36 -23.57 -0.16
CA LEU A 80 -4.88 -24.66 -1.00
C LEU A 80 -6.29 -24.35 -1.52
N LYS A 81 -7.16 -23.77 -0.68
CA LYS A 81 -8.52 -23.37 -1.10
C LYS A 81 -8.48 -22.32 -2.20
N ALA A 82 -7.65 -21.27 -2.04
CA ALA A 82 -7.47 -20.24 -3.06
C ALA A 82 -6.88 -20.80 -4.36
N ARG A 83 -5.87 -21.68 -4.27
CA ARG A 83 -5.24 -22.37 -5.40
C ARG A 83 -6.24 -23.22 -6.18
N ASN A 84 -7.04 -24.03 -5.48
CA ASN A 84 -8.06 -24.89 -6.09
C ASN A 84 -9.12 -24.05 -6.82
N PHE A 85 -9.54 -22.93 -6.26
CA PHE A 85 -10.47 -22.01 -6.91
C PHE A 85 -9.85 -21.41 -8.18
N ALA A 86 -8.62 -20.91 -8.09
CA ALA A 86 -7.92 -20.34 -9.23
C ALA A 86 -7.80 -21.33 -10.38
N HIS A 87 -7.44 -22.60 -10.10
CA HIS A 87 -7.36 -23.65 -11.10
C HIS A 87 -8.73 -24.03 -11.65
N LYS A 88 -9.75 -24.21 -10.79
CA LYS A 88 -11.13 -24.54 -11.20
C LYS A 88 -11.70 -23.52 -12.18
N HIS A 89 -11.43 -22.24 -11.96
CA HIS A 89 -11.95 -21.16 -12.79
C HIS A 89 -10.96 -20.66 -13.84
N ASN A 90 -9.79 -21.32 -13.98
CA ASN A 90 -8.70 -20.94 -14.89
C ASN A 90 -8.32 -19.47 -14.77
N ILE A 91 -8.21 -18.95 -13.53
CA ILE A 91 -7.81 -17.56 -13.27
C ILE A 91 -6.42 -17.31 -13.86
N THR A 92 -6.32 -16.34 -14.77
CA THR A 92 -5.09 -16.05 -15.49
C THR A 92 -4.04 -15.39 -14.58
N ASN A 93 -4.48 -14.49 -13.70
CA ASN A 93 -3.61 -13.70 -12.82
C ASN A 93 -3.54 -14.36 -11.43
N PHE A 94 -2.98 -15.57 -11.38
CA PHE A 94 -2.75 -16.31 -10.14
C PHE A 94 -1.26 -16.36 -9.81
N PHE A 95 -0.91 -15.89 -8.60
CA PHE A 95 0.47 -15.79 -8.14
C PHE A 95 0.67 -16.56 -6.84
N ASP A 96 1.54 -17.55 -6.89
CA ASP A 96 1.92 -18.44 -5.78
C ASP A 96 3.45 -18.46 -5.63
N VAL A 97 3.99 -19.34 -4.80
CA VAL A 97 5.43 -19.56 -4.63
C VAL A 97 6.12 -19.73 -5.99
N GLY A 98 7.20 -18.99 -6.21
CA GLY A 98 7.89 -18.94 -7.50
C GLY A 98 7.50 -17.73 -8.36
N HIS A 99 6.35 -17.11 -8.10
CA HIS A 99 5.88 -15.87 -8.74
C HIS A 99 5.39 -14.87 -7.70
N MET A 100 6.01 -14.89 -6.52
CA MET A 100 5.56 -14.15 -5.33
C MET A 100 5.82 -12.66 -5.44
N GLY A 101 4.94 -11.92 -4.79
CA GLY A 101 5.09 -10.52 -4.50
C GLY A 101 3.95 -10.05 -3.62
N VAL A 102 4.17 -9.03 -2.82
CA VAL A 102 3.09 -8.37 -2.09
C VAL A 102 2.13 -7.78 -3.11
N GLU A 103 0.85 -8.12 -3.02
CA GLU A 103 -0.17 -7.85 -4.05
C GLU A 103 -0.17 -6.39 -4.54
N HIS A 104 -0.04 -5.42 -3.63
CA HIS A 104 -0.08 -4.00 -3.98
C HIS A 104 1.22 -3.44 -4.60
N ALA A 105 2.27 -4.24 -4.66
CA ALA A 105 3.46 -3.95 -5.46
C ALA A 105 3.48 -4.80 -6.74
N LEU A 106 3.02 -6.05 -6.65
CA LEU A 106 3.04 -7.00 -7.75
C LEU A 106 2.10 -6.62 -8.90
N LEU A 107 0.85 -6.24 -8.60
CA LEU A 107 -0.12 -5.90 -9.65
C LEU A 107 0.33 -4.73 -10.54
N PRO A 108 0.79 -3.59 -10.00
CA PRO A 108 1.36 -2.52 -10.82
C PRO A 108 2.59 -2.96 -11.62
N GLU A 109 3.48 -3.76 -11.02
CA GLU A 109 4.68 -4.29 -11.67
C GLU A 109 4.33 -5.15 -12.90
N LYS A 110 3.29 -5.98 -12.78
CA LYS A 110 2.79 -6.85 -13.86
C LYS A 110 1.83 -6.14 -14.84
N GLY A 111 1.60 -4.83 -14.69
CA GLY A 111 0.72 -4.06 -15.57
C GLY A 111 -0.75 -4.41 -15.44
N LEU A 112 -1.16 -4.98 -14.31
CA LEU A 112 -2.55 -5.41 -14.07
C LEU A 112 -3.45 -4.25 -13.60
N CYS A 113 -2.89 -3.08 -13.37
CA CYS A 113 -3.59 -1.86 -12.98
C CYS A 113 -3.24 -0.74 -13.96
N ALA A 114 -4.23 0.04 -14.38
CA ALA A 114 -4.04 1.13 -15.34
C ALA A 114 -4.86 2.37 -14.98
N PRO A 115 -4.47 3.55 -15.51
CA PRO A 115 -5.25 4.77 -15.36
C PRO A 115 -6.72 4.62 -15.79
N GLY A 116 -7.63 5.22 -15.01
CA GLY A 116 -9.06 5.28 -15.31
C GLY A 116 -9.82 3.98 -15.10
N GLU A 117 -9.21 2.96 -14.49
CA GLU A 117 -9.85 1.71 -14.14
C GLU A 117 -10.54 1.77 -12.77
N VAL A 118 -11.54 0.90 -12.56
CA VAL A 118 -12.18 0.62 -11.28
C VAL A 118 -11.68 -0.73 -10.78
N ILE A 119 -10.90 -0.69 -9.69
CA ILE A 119 -10.22 -1.85 -9.11
C ILE A 119 -10.70 -2.06 -7.69
N VAL A 120 -11.15 -3.27 -7.37
CA VAL A 120 -11.58 -3.61 -6.01
C VAL A 120 -10.80 -4.82 -5.49
N GLY A 121 -10.59 -4.85 -4.20
CA GLY A 121 -9.97 -6.00 -3.53
C GLY A 121 -10.52 -6.18 -2.12
N ALA A 122 -10.49 -7.40 -1.62
CA ALA A 122 -10.88 -7.64 -0.22
C ALA A 122 -9.71 -7.36 0.75
N ASP A 123 -8.78 -6.50 0.35
CA ASP A 123 -7.75 -5.90 1.19
C ASP A 123 -7.95 -4.39 1.27
N SER A 124 -7.79 -3.83 2.46
CA SER A 124 -8.02 -2.40 2.69
C SER A 124 -7.03 -1.50 1.95
N HIS A 125 -5.80 -1.98 1.66
CA HIS A 125 -4.79 -1.21 0.93
C HIS A 125 -4.92 -1.31 -0.60
N THR A 126 -6.01 -1.88 -1.12
CA THR A 126 -6.34 -1.83 -2.55
C THR A 126 -6.37 -0.40 -3.10
N CYS A 127 -6.54 0.61 -2.25
CA CYS A 127 -6.43 2.04 -2.63
C CYS A 127 -5.07 2.43 -3.24
N THR A 128 -4.04 1.60 -3.13
CA THR A 128 -2.68 1.82 -3.66
C THR A 128 -2.65 2.20 -5.14
N TYR A 129 -3.54 1.64 -5.95
CA TYR A 129 -3.51 1.84 -7.42
C TYR A 129 -4.02 3.22 -7.85
N GLY A 130 -4.56 4.01 -6.93
CA GLY A 130 -4.82 5.44 -7.16
C GLY A 130 -3.55 6.23 -7.48
N ALA A 131 -2.38 5.73 -7.15
CA ALA A 131 -1.08 6.26 -7.60
C ALA A 131 -0.95 6.30 -9.14
N LEU A 132 -1.64 5.41 -9.84
CA LEU A 132 -1.70 5.33 -11.30
C LEU A 132 -2.89 6.11 -11.89
N GLY A 133 -3.69 6.80 -11.07
CA GLY A 133 -4.92 7.46 -11.53
C GLY A 133 -6.10 6.49 -11.75
N ALA A 134 -6.16 5.38 -11.03
CA ALA A 134 -7.30 4.47 -10.96
C ALA A 134 -8.20 4.79 -9.76
N PHE A 135 -9.51 4.54 -9.86
CA PHE A 135 -10.33 4.42 -8.68
C PHE A 135 -10.17 3.02 -8.11
N SER A 136 -9.45 2.89 -7.04
CA SER A 136 -9.17 1.61 -6.40
C SER A 136 -9.51 1.66 -4.92
N THR A 137 -10.21 0.63 -4.42
CA THR A 137 -10.69 0.63 -3.04
C THR A 137 -10.85 -0.77 -2.46
N GLY A 138 -10.64 -0.87 -1.14
CA GLY A 138 -10.97 -2.06 -0.38
C GLY A 138 -12.48 -2.26 -0.22
N VAL A 139 -12.91 -3.53 -0.33
CA VAL A 139 -14.30 -3.96 -0.13
C VAL A 139 -14.35 -5.19 0.79
N GLY A 140 -15.52 -5.55 1.27
CA GLY A 140 -15.72 -6.77 2.05
C GLY A 140 -15.56 -8.05 1.20
N SER A 141 -15.28 -9.18 1.84
CA SER A 141 -15.16 -10.47 1.13
C SER A 141 -16.47 -10.88 0.43
N THR A 142 -17.63 -10.47 0.93
CA THR A 142 -18.92 -10.68 0.28
C THR A 142 -19.04 -9.87 -1.01
N ASP A 143 -18.62 -8.59 -0.98
CA ASP A 143 -18.60 -7.74 -2.18
C ASP A 143 -17.58 -8.26 -3.19
N MET A 144 -16.41 -8.74 -2.73
CA MET A 144 -15.45 -9.41 -3.60
C MET A 144 -16.06 -10.62 -4.30
N ALA A 145 -16.82 -11.45 -3.58
CA ALA A 145 -17.50 -12.61 -4.15
C ALA A 145 -18.51 -12.20 -5.23
N ALA A 146 -19.32 -11.17 -4.96
CA ALA A 146 -20.25 -10.60 -5.94
C ALA A 146 -19.51 -10.03 -7.15
N GLY A 147 -18.44 -9.27 -6.93
CA GLY A 147 -17.58 -8.72 -7.98
C GLY A 147 -16.96 -9.81 -8.86
N MET A 148 -16.43 -10.88 -8.28
CA MET A 148 -15.91 -12.04 -9.02
C MET A 148 -16.97 -12.74 -9.87
N ALA A 149 -18.22 -12.78 -9.40
CA ALA A 149 -19.31 -13.44 -10.11
C ALA A 149 -19.91 -12.59 -11.23
N THR A 150 -20.07 -11.29 -11.01
CA THR A 150 -20.87 -10.40 -11.85
C THR A 150 -20.07 -9.37 -12.63
N GLY A 151 -18.87 -9.03 -12.18
CA GLY A 151 -18.10 -7.90 -12.71
C GLY A 151 -18.69 -6.54 -12.37
N LEU A 152 -19.63 -6.47 -11.43
CA LEU A 152 -20.36 -5.26 -11.04
C LEU A 152 -20.34 -5.11 -9.52
N LEU A 153 -20.24 -3.89 -9.05
CA LEU A 153 -20.48 -3.53 -7.66
C LEU A 153 -21.20 -2.19 -7.52
N TRP A 154 -21.86 -2.07 -6.40
CA TRP A 154 -22.48 -0.84 -5.96
C TRP A 154 -21.48 0.09 -5.30
N PHE A 155 -21.56 1.38 -5.60
CA PHE A 155 -20.82 2.42 -4.89
C PHE A 155 -21.76 3.59 -4.55
N LYS A 156 -21.61 4.08 -3.33
CA LYS A 156 -21.97 5.45 -3.04
C LYS A 156 -20.80 6.31 -3.52
N VAL A 157 -21.02 7.20 -4.47
CA VAL A 157 -19.95 8.06 -4.99
C VAL A 157 -19.35 8.88 -3.84
N PRO A 158 -18.04 8.76 -3.56
CA PRO A 158 -17.43 9.52 -2.48
C PRO A 158 -17.34 11.01 -2.83
N SER A 159 -17.45 11.87 -1.82
CA SER A 159 -16.95 13.24 -1.94
C SER A 159 -15.41 13.23 -1.86
N ALA A 160 -14.78 14.37 -2.06
CA ALA A 160 -13.32 14.43 -2.10
C ALA A 160 -12.73 15.54 -1.23
N ILE A 161 -11.53 15.26 -0.72
CA ILE A 161 -10.63 16.26 -0.13
C ILE A 161 -9.50 16.50 -1.13
N LYS A 162 -9.23 17.76 -1.44
CA LYS A 162 -8.10 18.15 -2.27
C LYS A 162 -6.85 18.27 -1.39
N VAL A 163 -5.80 17.53 -1.75
CA VAL A 163 -4.49 17.60 -1.07
C VAL A 163 -3.49 18.27 -2.01
N THR A 164 -3.22 19.56 -1.73
CA THR A 164 -2.31 20.35 -2.57
C THR A 164 -0.89 20.26 -2.03
N LEU A 165 0.00 19.66 -2.80
CA LEU A 165 1.42 19.53 -2.50
C LEU A 165 2.20 20.68 -3.15
N LYS A 166 3.04 21.36 -2.36
CA LYS A 166 3.91 22.47 -2.83
C LYS A 166 5.38 22.12 -2.62
N GLY A 167 6.23 22.63 -3.48
CA GLY A 167 7.68 22.49 -3.34
C GLY A 167 8.22 21.09 -3.65
N LYS A 168 9.28 20.68 -2.95
CA LYS A 168 10.01 19.42 -3.18
C LYS A 168 10.37 18.75 -1.86
N LEU A 169 10.42 17.41 -1.87
CA LEU A 169 10.91 16.64 -0.73
C LEU A 169 12.34 17.01 -0.34
N GLN A 170 12.59 17.07 0.94
CA GLN A 170 13.92 17.31 1.49
C GLN A 170 14.72 15.99 1.58
N PRO A 171 16.04 16.00 1.72
CA PRO A 171 16.84 14.81 1.95
C PRO A 171 16.30 14.00 3.16
N HIS A 172 16.24 12.66 3.01
CA HIS A 172 15.69 11.73 4.01
C HIS A 172 14.19 11.88 4.31
N VAL A 173 13.45 12.61 3.47
CA VAL A 173 11.99 12.71 3.50
C VAL A 173 11.42 12.02 2.27
N SER A 174 10.40 11.19 2.44
CA SER A 174 9.79 10.34 1.41
C SER A 174 8.28 10.48 1.38
N GLY A 175 7.63 9.80 0.47
CA GLY A 175 6.17 9.68 0.44
C GLY A 175 5.56 9.16 1.75
N LYS A 176 6.33 8.36 2.52
CA LYS A 176 5.90 7.91 3.86
C LYS A 176 5.72 9.08 4.82
N ASP A 177 6.66 10.01 4.83
CA ASP A 177 6.59 11.18 5.70
C ASP A 177 5.44 12.10 5.30
N VAL A 178 5.17 12.24 3.99
CA VAL A 178 4.03 13.01 3.45
C VAL A 178 2.70 12.46 3.96
N ILE A 179 2.49 11.15 3.82
CA ILE A 179 1.21 10.55 4.22
C ILE A 179 1.04 10.50 5.75
N LEU A 180 2.10 10.24 6.51
CA LEU A 180 2.06 10.32 7.97
C LEU A 180 1.71 11.74 8.42
N HIS A 181 2.34 12.77 7.83
CA HIS A 181 2.01 14.16 8.11
C HIS A 181 0.54 14.48 7.81
N LEU A 182 0.02 14.02 6.65
CA LEU A 182 -1.38 14.20 6.29
C LEU A 182 -2.31 13.55 7.32
N ILE A 183 -2.07 12.28 7.69
CA ILE A 183 -2.88 11.55 8.67
C ILE A 183 -2.83 12.25 10.03
N GLY A 184 -1.65 12.73 10.46
CA GLY A 184 -1.50 13.50 11.68
C GLY A 184 -2.30 14.82 11.68
N ALA A 185 -2.43 15.44 10.50
CA ALA A 185 -3.16 16.71 10.35
C ALA A 185 -4.68 16.56 10.32
N ILE A 186 -5.20 15.47 9.71
CA ILE A 186 -6.65 15.30 9.54
C ILE A 186 -7.26 14.20 10.43
N GLY A 187 -6.43 13.37 11.09
CA GLY A 187 -6.86 12.24 11.90
C GLY A 187 -7.19 10.98 11.10
N VAL A 188 -7.35 9.85 11.80
CA VAL A 188 -7.68 8.55 11.19
C VAL A 188 -9.09 8.51 10.57
N ASP A 189 -9.97 9.44 10.92
CA ASP A 189 -11.35 9.57 10.41
C ASP A 189 -11.52 10.78 9.48
N GLY A 190 -10.50 11.60 9.25
CA GLY A 190 -10.62 12.88 8.54
C GLY A 190 -11.08 12.75 7.10
N ALA A 191 -10.76 11.62 6.44
CA ALA A 191 -11.20 11.31 5.09
C ALA A 191 -12.23 10.17 5.04
N LEU A 192 -12.96 9.92 6.14
CA LEU A 192 -13.91 8.81 6.21
C LEU A 192 -14.87 8.79 5.02
N TYR A 193 -14.81 7.71 4.24
CA TYR A 193 -15.59 7.50 3.01
C TYR A 193 -15.37 8.56 1.91
N LYS A 194 -14.24 9.29 1.91
CA LYS A 194 -13.90 10.31 0.90
C LYS A 194 -12.77 9.82 -0.01
N SER A 195 -12.61 10.52 -1.13
CA SER A 195 -11.43 10.41 -1.98
C SER A 195 -10.41 11.48 -1.57
N LEU A 196 -9.14 11.11 -1.42
CA LEU A 196 -8.03 12.06 -1.31
C LEU A 196 -7.47 12.32 -2.70
N GLU A 197 -7.70 13.49 -3.29
CA GLU A 197 -7.19 13.86 -4.61
C GLU A 197 -5.94 14.75 -4.47
N PHE A 198 -4.79 14.21 -4.87
CA PHE A 198 -3.51 14.90 -4.80
C PHE A 198 -3.32 15.83 -6.00
N ALA A 199 -2.89 17.06 -5.73
CA ALA A 199 -2.70 18.11 -6.72
C ALA A 199 -1.51 19.01 -6.35
N GLY A 200 -1.24 20.02 -7.17
CA GLY A 200 -0.16 20.99 -6.96
C GLY A 200 1.16 20.61 -7.62
N GLU A 201 2.06 21.58 -7.72
CA GLU A 201 3.36 21.41 -8.40
C GLU A 201 4.27 20.40 -7.67
N GLY A 202 4.07 20.19 -6.37
CA GLY A 202 4.83 19.22 -5.57
C GLY A 202 4.64 17.78 -6.03
N VAL A 203 3.50 17.45 -6.68
CA VAL A 203 3.24 16.10 -7.22
C VAL A 203 4.33 15.69 -8.22
N ALA A 204 4.79 16.62 -9.04
CA ALA A 204 5.85 16.33 -10.02
C ALA A 204 7.21 16.01 -9.38
N SER A 205 7.43 16.39 -8.11
CA SER A 205 8.66 16.05 -7.38
C SER A 205 8.67 14.61 -6.85
N LEU A 206 7.50 14.00 -6.63
CA LEU A 206 7.36 12.64 -6.12
C LEU A 206 7.75 11.59 -7.17
N SER A 207 8.43 10.55 -6.73
CA SER A 207 8.60 9.33 -7.51
C SER A 207 7.27 8.54 -7.58
N MET A 208 7.18 7.54 -8.47
CA MET A 208 6.02 6.64 -8.47
C MET A 208 5.94 5.83 -7.17
N ASP A 209 7.08 5.42 -6.60
CA ASP A 209 7.11 4.69 -5.34
C ASP A 209 6.58 5.53 -4.18
N ASP A 210 6.90 6.84 -4.14
CA ASP A 210 6.28 7.77 -3.18
C ASP A 210 4.77 7.86 -3.35
N ARG A 211 4.28 7.97 -4.58
CA ARG A 211 2.84 8.03 -4.88
C ARG A 211 2.13 6.74 -4.46
N PHE A 212 2.74 5.58 -4.70
CA PHE A 212 2.21 4.31 -4.23
C PHE A 212 2.13 4.24 -2.70
N THR A 213 3.14 4.70 -2.00
CA THR A 213 3.16 4.76 -0.53
C THR A 213 2.05 5.68 0.00
N ILE A 214 1.89 6.87 -0.59
CA ILE A 214 0.87 7.83 -0.20
C ILE A 214 -0.54 7.28 -0.47
N ALA A 215 -0.79 6.77 -1.66
CA ALA A 215 -2.08 6.19 -2.03
C ALA A 215 -2.42 4.96 -1.18
N ASN A 216 -1.43 4.10 -0.88
CA ASN A 216 -1.59 2.92 -0.03
C ASN A 216 -2.16 3.27 1.36
N MET A 217 -1.66 4.33 1.97
CA MET A 217 -2.04 4.73 3.32
C MET A 217 -3.23 5.71 3.37
N ALA A 218 -3.89 6.01 2.26
CA ALA A 218 -5.10 6.84 2.25
C ALA A 218 -6.22 6.25 3.12
N ILE A 219 -6.32 4.92 3.19
CA ILE A 219 -7.28 4.21 4.05
C ILE A 219 -7.01 4.46 5.54
N GLU A 220 -5.78 4.76 5.95
CA GLU A 220 -5.44 5.04 7.35
C GLU A 220 -5.97 6.40 7.83
N ALA A 221 -6.46 7.24 6.92
CA ALA A 221 -7.26 8.43 7.22
C ALA A 221 -8.78 8.17 7.01
N GLY A 222 -9.20 6.93 6.78
CA GLY A 222 -10.58 6.55 6.48
C GLY A 222 -10.97 6.71 5.01
N GLY A 223 -10.03 7.10 4.12
CA GLY A 223 -10.28 7.36 2.71
C GLY A 223 -10.64 6.10 1.90
N LYS A 224 -11.56 6.26 0.94
CA LYS A 224 -11.87 5.20 -0.03
C LYS A 224 -10.73 4.97 -1.00
N ASN A 225 -10.05 6.02 -1.41
CA ASN A 225 -8.83 5.98 -2.22
C ASN A 225 -8.01 7.25 -2.04
N GLY A 226 -6.72 7.15 -2.41
CA GLY A 226 -5.86 8.30 -2.65
C GLY A 226 -5.49 8.30 -4.13
N ILE A 227 -5.82 9.34 -4.87
CA ILE A 227 -5.66 9.37 -6.32
C ILE A 227 -4.75 10.49 -6.78
N PHE A 228 -3.85 10.18 -7.70
CA PHE A 228 -2.91 11.11 -8.31
C PHE A 228 -3.29 11.40 -9.77
N PRO A 229 -2.99 12.60 -10.26
CA PRO A 229 -3.13 12.88 -11.69
C PRO A 229 -2.13 12.02 -12.49
N VAL A 230 -2.56 11.63 -13.68
CA VAL A 230 -1.71 10.91 -14.63
C VAL A 230 -0.81 11.92 -15.34
N ASP A 231 0.48 11.83 -15.09
CA ASP A 231 1.52 12.67 -15.68
C ASP A 231 2.57 11.84 -16.45
N GLU A 232 3.63 12.48 -16.90
CA GLU A 232 4.72 11.83 -17.63
C GLU A 232 5.34 10.67 -16.85
N LYS A 233 5.53 10.82 -15.52
CA LYS A 233 6.09 9.74 -14.68
C LYS A 233 5.15 8.54 -14.61
N THR A 234 3.85 8.78 -14.51
CA THR A 234 2.86 7.70 -14.54
C THR A 234 2.90 7.00 -15.89
N MET A 235 2.94 7.75 -16.99
CA MET A 235 3.01 7.16 -18.34
C MET A 235 4.30 6.39 -18.58
N GLU A 236 5.44 6.89 -18.09
CA GLU A 236 6.72 6.17 -18.14
C GLU A 236 6.65 4.87 -17.34
N TYR A 237 6.06 4.90 -16.14
CA TYR A 237 5.93 3.72 -15.30
C TYR A 237 5.08 2.62 -15.95
N ILE A 238 3.95 2.96 -16.57
CA ILE A 238 3.07 1.99 -17.23
C ILE A 238 3.56 1.54 -18.61
N ASN A 239 4.48 2.28 -19.22
CA ASN A 239 5.04 1.95 -20.53
C ASN A 239 5.75 0.58 -20.50
N GLY A 240 5.35 -0.31 -21.38
CA GLY A 240 5.87 -1.68 -21.47
C GLY A 240 5.31 -2.64 -20.40
N ARG A 241 4.52 -2.13 -19.45
CA ARG A 241 3.79 -2.94 -18.44
C ARG A 241 2.33 -3.12 -18.82
N VAL A 242 1.63 -2.03 -19.11
CA VAL A 242 0.22 -2.05 -19.46
C VAL A 242 0.08 -2.19 -20.97
N ASN A 243 -0.48 -3.30 -21.44
CA ASN A 243 -0.64 -3.62 -22.86
C ASN A 243 -2.11 -3.50 -23.33
N ARG A 244 -2.91 -2.67 -22.67
CA ARG A 244 -4.31 -2.38 -23.02
C ARG A 244 -4.57 -0.89 -23.03
N PRO A 245 -5.61 -0.42 -23.75
CA PRO A 245 -6.01 0.99 -23.70
C PRO A 245 -6.35 1.41 -22.27
N CYS A 246 -5.86 2.58 -21.87
CA CYS A 246 -6.18 3.22 -20.61
C CYS A 246 -6.56 4.69 -20.86
N GLU A 247 -7.30 5.28 -19.93
CA GLU A 247 -7.79 6.64 -20.03
C GLU A 247 -7.42 7.44 -18.78
N ALA A 248 -6.74 8.55 -18.99
CA ALA A 248 -6.37 9.46 -17.92
C ALA A 248 -7.50 10.48 -17.68
N PHE A 249 -7.89 10.63 -16.42
CA PHE A 249 -8.86 11.62 -15.99
C PHE A 249 -8.18 12.73 -15.17
N ALA A 250 -8.61 13.95 -15.40
CA ALA A 250 -8.26 15.11 -14.57
C ALA A 250 -9.54 15.70 -13.98
N ALA A 251 -9.47 16.25 -12.78
CA ALA A 251 -10.57 16.99 -12.20
C ALA A 251 -10.95 18.19 -13.08
N ASP A 252 -12.22 18.54 -13.13
CA ASP A 252 -12.65 19.78 -13.79
C ASP A 252 -12.12 21.00 -13.02
N PRO A 253 -11.88 22.13 -13.70
CA PRO A 253 -11.42 23.35 -13.04
C PRO A 253 -12.36 23.84 -11.92
N ASP A 254 -13.66 23.56 -12.06
CA ASP A 254 -14.72 23.90 -11.11
C ASP A 254 -15.21 22.67 -10.31
N ALA A 255 -14.36 21.63 -10.18
CA ALA A 255 -14.63 20.47 -9.34
C ALA A 255 -14.85 20.88 -7.87
N VAL A 256 -15.80 20.23 -7.21
CA VAL A 256 -16.17 20.57 -5.84
C VAL A 256 -15.50 19.59 -4.86
N TYR A 257 -14.84 20.15 -3.86
CA TYR A 257 -14.20 19.43 -2.76
C TYR A 257 -14.83 19.82 -1.42
N ASP A 258 -14.90 18.87 -0.49
CA ASP A 258 -15.39 19.12 0.86
C ASP A 258 -14.44 20.02 1.65
N SER A 259 -13.15 19.86 1.42
CA SER A 259 -12.08 20.66 2.03
C SER A 259 -10.80 20.58 1.21
N GLU A 260 -9.86 21.45 1.53
CA GLU A 260 -8.50 21.43 0.97
C GLU A 260 -7.47 21.37 2.10
N VAL A 261 -6.44 20.54 1.92
CA VAL A 261 -5.26 20.45 2.79
C VAL A 261 -4.04 20.84 1.95
N VAL A 262 -3.22 21.75 2.45
CA VAL A 262 -1.98 22.17 1.77
C VAL A 262 -0.78 21.68 2.56
N ILE A 263 0.13 20.98 1.88
CA ILE A 263 1.38 20.47 2.47
C ILE A 263 2.56 21.10 1.71
N ASP A 264 3.42 21.81 2.45
CA ASP A 264 4.68 22.32 1.91
C ASP A 264 5.81 21.31 2.12
N LEU A 265 6.18 20.62 1.05
CA LEU A 265 7.22 19.59 1.04
C LEU A 265 8.62 20.16 1.38
N ASN A 266 8.83 21.48 1.21
CA ASN A 266 10.11 22.11 1.55
C ASN A 266 10.35 22.17 3.06
N THR A 267 9.30 22.17 3.86
CA THR A 267 9.37 22.28 5.33
C THR A 267 9.12 20.96 6.05
N LEU A 268 8.74 19.92 5.29
CA LEU A 268 8.45 18.60 5.86
C LEU A 268 9.74 17.95 6.38
N GLU A 269 9.68 17.43 7.61
CA GLU A 269 10.77 16.72 8.26
C GLU A 269 10.48 15.23 8.36
N PRO A 270 11.51 14.36 8.53
CA PRO A 270 11.30 12.95 8.79
C PRO A 270 10.33 12.76 9.96
N THR A 271 9.23 12.04 9.66
CA THR A 271 8.06 11.90 10.53
C THR A 271 7.86 10.45 10.94
N VAL A 272 7.51 10.24 12.20
CA VAL A 272 7.12 8.92 12.72
C VAL A 272 5.69 8.98 13.25
N ALA A 273 4.99 7.83 13.24
CA ALA A 273 3.71 7.70 13.95
C ALA A 273 3.90 6.80 15.16
N MET A 274 3.64 7.35 16.34
CA MET A 274 3.77 6.67 17.62
C MET A 274 2.60 5.70 17.86
N PRO A 275 2.78 4.66 18.69
CA PRO A 275 1.69 3.74 19.03
C PRO A 275 0.51 4.48 19.69
N HIS A 276 -0.75 4.08 19.49
CA HIS A 276 -1.23 2.90 18.73
C HIS A 276 -2.16 3.34 17.59
N LEU A 277 -1.97 4.56 17.06
CA LEU A 277 -2.72 5.09 15.92
C LEU A 277 -1.77 5.79 14.93
N PRO A 278 -2.00 5.67 13.62
CA PRO A 278 -1.20 6.34 12.60
C PRO A 278 -1.23 7.88 12.68
N GLU A 279 -2.23 8.47 13.33
CA GLU A 279 -2.35 9.92 13.56
C GLU A 279 -1.45 10.45 14.68
N ASN A 280 -0.88 9.60 15.52
CA ASN A 280 0.01 9.99 16.60
C ASN A 280 1.40 10.39 16.06
N THR A 281 1.43 11.33 15.13
CA THR A 281 2.64 11.72 14.43
C THR A 281 3.50 12.66 15.23
N LYS A 282 4.82 12.50 15.06
CA LYS A 282 5.88 13.33 15.64
C LYS A 282 7.00 13.52 14.61
N VAL A 283 7.67 14.64 14.66
CA VAL A 283 8.97 14.78 14.00
C VAL A 283 9.95 13.85 14.71
N VAL A 284 10.74 13.10 13.94
CA VAL A 284 11.64 12.06 14.48
C VAL A 284 12.59 12.58 15.56
N SER A 285 13.02 13.85 15.45
CA SER A 285 13.92 14.48 16.43
C SER A 285 13.30 14.63 17.82
N GLU A 286 11.97 14.68 17.95
CA GLU A 286 11.26 14.80 19.23
C GLU A 286 11.26 13.48 20.04
N VAL A 287 11.41 12.35 19.35
CA VAL A 287 11.35 11.01 19.94
C VAL A 287 12.64 10.19 19.76
N ALA A 288 13.68 10.83 19.24
CA ALA A 288 14.99 10.21 19.10
C ALA A 288 15.55 9.74 20.44
N GLY A 289 16.21 8.57 20.43
CA GLY A 289 16.75 7.93 21.62
C GLY A 289 15.82 6.95 22.31
N LEU A 290 14.55 6.81 21.86
CA LEU A 290 13.64 5.82 22.41
C LEU A 290 14.10 4.39 22.03
N PRO A 291 14.42 3.49 23.00
CA PRO A 291 14.95 2.17 22.72
C PRO A 291 13.99 1.31 21.92
N ILE A 292 14.54 0.46 21.04
CA ILE A 292 13.78 -0.47 20.20
C ILE A 292 14.39 -1.87 20.23
N ASN A 293 13.62 -2.89 19.85
CA ASN A 293 14.03 -4.30 19.83
C ASN A 293 14.05 -4.86 18.40
N GLN A 294 13.28 -4.24 17.48
CA GLN A 294 13.14 -4.73 16.12
C GLN A 294 13.02 -3.57 15.14
N VAL A 295 13.45 -3.81 13.91
CA VAL A 295 13.18 -2.97 12.75
C VAL A 295 12.65 -3.83 11.62
N VAL A 296 11.60 -3.37 10.94
CA VAL A 296 11.07 -4.02 9.74
C VAL A 296 11.05 -3.02 8.60
N ILE A 297 11.77 -3.34 7.52
CA ILE A 297 11.82 -2.55 6.28
C ILE A 297 11.18 -3.36 5.17
N GLY A 298 10.09 -2.88 4.60
CA GLY A 298 9.35 -3.59 3.55
C GLY A 298 7.86 -3.32 3.57
N SER A 299 7.07 -4.32 3.22
CA SER A 299 5.61 -4.32 3.05
C SER A 299 5.11 -3.68 1.76
N CYS A 300 3.79 -3.66 1.56
CA CYS A 300 3.15 -3.02 0.40
C CYS A 300 3.37 -1.50 0.32
N THR A 301 3.68 -0.85 1.45
CA THR A 301 4.03 0.57 1.49
C THR A 301 5.45 0.85 1.01
N ASN A 302 6.45 0.19 1.61
CA ASN A 302 7.87 0.56 1.47
C ASN A 302 8.78 -0.67 1.31
N GLY A 303 8.47 -1.53 0.35
CA GLY A 303 9.33 -2.66 -0.06
C GLY A 303 9.80 -2.57 -1.51
N ARG A 304 9.61 -1.42 -2.17
CA ARG A 304 10.02 -1.19 -3.55
C ARG A 304 11.51 -0.89 -3.64
N ILE A 305 12.05 -0.89 -4.85
CA ILE A 305 13.50 -0.76 -5.04
C ILE A 305 14.06 0.56 -4.51
N SER A 306 13.33 1.67 -4.62
CA SER A 306 13.74 2.97 -4.08
C SER A 306 13.85 2.94 -2.55
N ASP A 307 12.93 2.26 -1.87
CA ASP A 307 12.93 2.08 -0.41
C ASP A 307 14.17 1.29 0.04
N LEU A 308 14.48 0.21 -0.68
CA LEU A 308 15.66 -0.62 -0.40
C LEU A 308 16.96 0.15 -0.66
N ARG A 309 17.01 0.95 -1.72
CA ARG A 309 18.17 1.83 -2.00
C ARG A 309 18.39 2.86 -0.89
N ALA A 310 17.31 3.52 -0.43
CA ALA A 310 17.36 4.48 0.66
C ALA A 310 17.86 3.84 1.95
N ALA A 311 17.26 2.72 2.36
CA ALA A 311 17.69 1.99 3.55
C ALA A 311 19.13 1.47 3.45
N ALA A 312 19.52 0.90 2.30
CA ALA A 312 20.88 0.41 2.07
C ALA A 312 21.92 1.53 2.11
N ALA A 313 21.61 2.72 1.58
CA ALA A 313 22.50 3.87 1.61
C ALA A 313 22.83 4.28 3.06
N VAL A 314 21.82 4.27 3.95
CA VAL A 314 22.02 4.55 5.38
C VAL A 314 22.82 3.46 6.08
N MET A 315 22.58 2.18 5.73
CA MET A 315 23.19 1.02 6.39
C MET A 315 24.60 0.66 5.88
N LYS A 316 25.01 1.19 4.71
CA LYS A 316 26.28 0.83 4.05
C LYS A 316 27.48 1.07 4.95
N GLY A 317 28.26 0.01 5.19
CA GLY A 317 29.47 0.04 6.01
C GLY A 317 29.23 0.12 7.53
N LYS A 318 27.96 0.09 7.95
CA LYS A 318 27.56 0.13 9.37
C LYS A 318 27.00 -1.21 9.81
N LYS A 319 26.73 -1.36 11.10
CA LYS A 319 26.16 -2.58 11.70
C LYS A 319 24.85 -2.24 12.40
N VAL A 320 23.90 -3.17 12.32
CA VAL A 320 22.71 -3.18 13.16
C VAL A 320 23.15 -3.31 14.61
N ALA A 321 22.55 -2.56 15.52
CA ALA A 321 22.84 -2.61 16.94
C ALA A 321 22.53 -4.02 17.52
N ASP A 322 23.34 -4.48 18.46
CA ASP A 322 23.25 -5.82 19.03
C ASP A 322 21.90 -6.14 19.70
N ASN A 323 21.20 -5.13 20.16
CA ASN A 323 19.88 -5.25 20.77
C ASN A 323 18.71 -5.22 19.76
N VAL A 324 18.98 -5.15 18.43
CA VAL A 324 17.94 -4.98 17.41
C VAL A 324 17.94 -6.15 16.43
N ARG A 325 16.78 -6.69 16.17
CA ARG A 325 16.53 -7.59 15.03
C ARG A 325 16.08 -6.74 13.84
N CYS A 326 16.86 -6.68 12.77
CA CYS A 326 16.49 -5.98 11.55
C CYS A 326 16.03 -6.98 10.49
N ILE A 327 14.82 -6.81 9.96
CA ILE A 327 14.21 -7.65 8.93
C ILE A 327 13.93 -6.79 7.70
N VAL A 328 14.44 -7.21 6.54
CA VAL A 328 14.24 -6.54 5.25
C VAL A 328 13.43 -7.44 4.35
N ILE A 329 12.33 -6.93 3.79
CA ILE A 329 11.39 -7.68 2.96
C ILE A 329 11.20 -6.93 1.64
N PRO A 330 11.91 -7.30 0.56
CA PRO A 330 11.62 -6.79 -0.79
C PRO A 330 10.20 -7.13 -1.21
N ALA A 331 9.52 -6.23 -1.91
CA ALA A 331 8.09 -6.40 -2.18
C ALA A 331 7.76 -7.45 -3.24
N THR A 332 8.65 -7.72 -4.21
CA THR A 332 8.44 -8.72 -5.27
C THR A 332 9.74 -9.47 -5.58
N GLN A 333 9.62 -10.59 -6.29
CA GLN A 333 10.82 -11.32 -6.75
C GLN A 333 11.66 -10.54 -7.75
N ASP A 334 11.04 -9.74 -8.61
CA ASP A 334 11.77 -8.89 -9.55
C ASP A 334 12.59 -7.83 -8.79
N ILE A 335 12.02 -7.26 -7.72
CA ILE A 335 12.74 -6.37 -6.81
C ILE A 335 13.88 -7.10 -6.08
N VAL A 336 13.70 -8.36 -5.67
CA VAL A 336 14.79 -9.17 -5.08
C VAL A 336 15.94 -9.30 -6.06
N LEU A 337 15.65 -9.69 -7.31
CA LEU A 337 16.67 -9.84 -8.35
C LEU A 337 17.39 -8.52 -8.63
N GLN A 338 16.66 -7.42 -8.72
CA GLN A 338 17.24 -6.09 -8.91
C GLN A 338 18.11 -5.69 -7.71
N ALA A 339 17.63 -5.89 -6.47
CA ALA A 339 18.38 -5.58 -5.26
C ALA A 339 19.65 -6.45 -5.12
N MET A 340 19.62 -7.69 -5.61
CA MET A 340 20.82 -8.54 -5.72
C MET A 340 21.81 -7.97 -6.74
N ALA A 341 21.35 -7.60 -7.92
CA ALA A 341 22.20 -7.05 -8.98
C ALA A 341 22.86 -5.73 -8.57
N GLU A 342 22.17 -4.91 -7.76
CA GLU A 342 22.69 -3.64 -7.22
C GLU A 342 23.53 -3.82 -5.94
N GLY A 343 23.67 -5.04 -5.41
CA GLY A 343 24.43 -5.32 -4.18
C GLY A 343 23.75 -4.88 -2.89
N LEU A 344 22.43 -4.51 -2.95
CA LEU A 344 21.68 -4.05 -1.77
C LEU A 344 21.46 -5.19 -0.77
N ILE A 345 21.15 -6.39 -1.27
CA ILE A 345 20.97 -7.60 -0.44
C ILE A 345 22.27 -7.88 0.34
N GLN A 346 23.44 -7.81 -0.33
CA GLN A 346 24.71 -7.98 0.31
C GLN A 346 24.96 -6.92 1.39
N THR A 347 24.61 -5.66 1.14
CA THR A 347 24.71 -4.56 2.10
C THR A 347 23.90 -4.84 3.36
N PHE A 348 22.65 -5.28 3.24
CA PHE A 348 21.80 -5.62 4.38
C PHE A 348 22.35 -6.78 5.20
N ILE A 349 22.77 -7.87 4.53
CA ILE A 349 23.35 -9.04 5.20
C ILE A 349 24.64 -8.66 5.92
N GLN A 350 25.52 -7.89 5.28
CA GLN A 350 26.76 -7.41 5.88
C GLN A 350 26.51 -6.48 7.08
N ALA A 351 25.42 -5.72 7.06
CA ALA A 351 25.01 -4.90 8.19
C ALA A 351 24.45 -5.74 9.35
N GLY A 352 24.09 -7.01 9.14
CA GLY A 352 23.50 -7.89 10.16
C GLY A 352 21.97 -7.98 10.10
N ALA A 353 21.35 -7.54 9.00
CA ALA A 353 19.93 -7.71 8.79
C ALA A 353 19.59 -9.09 8.20
N ALA A 354 18.42 -9.62 8.55
CA ALA A 354 17.81 -10.78 7.89
C ALA A 354 17.02 -10.31 6.66
N VAL A 355 17.34 -10.83 5.48
CA VAL A 355 16.58 -10.55 4.25
C VAL A 355 15.65 -11.72 3.98
N SER A 356 14.37 -11.42 3.81
CA SER A 356 13.32 -12.42 3.61
C SER A 356 12.87 -12.50 2.15
N THR A 357 12.11 -13.55 1.82
CA THR A 357 11.33 -13.61 0.59
C THR A 357 10.23 -12.55 0.60
N PRO A 358 9.71 -12.11 -0.57
CA PRO A 358 8.54 -11.25 -0.62
C PRO A 358 7.35 -11.85 0.13
N THR A 359 6.84 -11.13 1.12
CA THR A 359 5.63 -11.50 1.87
C THR A 359 5.09 -10.30 2.61
N CYS A 360 3.78 -10.24 2.87
CA CYS A 360 3.19 -9.24 3.76
C CYS A 360 3.58 -9.45 5.23
N GLY A 361 4.01 -10.65 5.58
CA GLY A 361 4.77 -11.06 6.75
C GLY A 361 4.35 -10.45 8.08
N PRO A 362 5.25 -9.73 8.74
CA PRO A 362 5.02 -9.19 10.08
C PRO A 362 3.99 -8.07 10.12
N CYS A 363 3.61 -7.45 9.00
CA CYS A 363 2.68 -6.30 8.97
C CYS A 363 1.36 -6.53 9.74
N LEU A 364 0.90 -7.78 9.77
CA LEU A 364 -0.33 -8.18 10.48
C LEU A 364 -0.09 -9.21 11.60
N GLY A 365 1.17 -9.49 11.96
CA GLY A 365 1.49 -10.55 12.90
C GLY A 365 1.18 -11.96 12.39
N GLY A 366 1.00 -12.10 11.08
CA GLY A 366 0.51 -13.32 10.45
C GLY A 366 1.58 -14.30 9.98
N HIS A 367 2.84 -13.91 9.95
CA HIS A 367 3.94 -14.73 9.42
C HIS A 367 5.19 -14.59 10.30
N MET A 368 6.32 -14.14 9.75
CA MET A 368 7.58 -13.98 10.47
C MET A 368 7.68 -12.65 11.22
N GLY A 369 8.68 -12.48 12.10
CA GLY A 369 8.98 -11.21 12.76
C GLY A 369 7.95 -10.77 13.79
N VAL A 370 7.19 -11.71 14.35
CA VAL A 370 6.20 -11.45 15.40
C VAL A 370 6.91 -10.99 16.67
N MET A 371 6.38 -9.96 17.31
CA MET A 371 6.93 -9.37 18.53
C MET A 371 6.38 -10.02 19.79
N ALA A 372 7.25 -10.15 20.80
CA ALA A 372 6.92 -10.60 22.13
C ALA A 372 6.36 -9.46 23.01
N GLU A 373 6.00 -9.81 24.27
CA GLU A 373 5.50 -8.87 25.27
C GLU A 373 6.49 -7.72 25.51
N GLY A 374 5.97 -6.49 25.46
CA GLY A 374 6.71 -5.27 25.75
C GLY A 374 7.76 -4.86 24.71
N GLU A 375 7.91 -5.61 23.60
CA GLU A 375 8.84 -5.23 22.55
C GLU A 375 8.35 -4.04 21.73
N ARG A 376 9.31 -3.25 21.22
CA ARG A 376 9.06 -2.09 20.36
C ARG A 376 9.76 -2.24 19.03
N THR A 377 9.06 -1.95 17.93
CA THR A 377 9.62 -1.95 16.58
C THR A 377 9.47 -0.59 15.89
N VAL A 378 10.46 -0.23 15.08
CA VAL A 378 10.29 0.77 14.02
C VAL A 378 10.00 0.04 12.72
N SER A 379 8.93 0.41 12.02
CA SER A 379 8.47 -0.32 10.86
C SER A 379 8.04 0.59 9.72
N THR A 380 8.34 0.19 8.50
CA THR A 380 7.86 0.86 7.29
C THR A 380 6.49 0.36 6.84
N THR A 381 5.84 -0.51 7.62
CA THR A 381 4.45 -0.95 7.39
C THR A 381 3.45 0.20 7.54
N ASN A 382 2.16 -0.08 7.41
CA ASN A 382 1.12 0.96 7.32
C ASN A 382 0.27 1.12 8.58
N ARG A 383 0.31 0.18 9.52
CA ARG A 383 -0.54 0.16 10.73
C ARG A 383 0.25 -0.13 11.99
N ASN A 384 -0.15 0.56 13.07
CA ASN A 384 0.49 0.42 14.39
C ASN A 384 -0.53 0.22 15.53
N PHE A 385 -1.68 -0.37 15.23
CA PHE A 385 -2.72 -0.67 16.22
C PHE A 385 -2.22 -1.65 17.28
N VAL A 386 -2.91 -1.68 18.43
CA VAL A 386 -2.63 -2.62 19.52
C VAL A 386 -2.57 -4.06 18.99
N GLY A 387 -1.49 -4.77 19.29
CA GLY A 387 -1.29 -6.16 18.87
C GLY A 387 -1.05 -6.38 17.37
N ARG A 388 -0.85 -5.33 16.60
CA ARG A 388 -0.76 -5.43 15.12
C ARG A 388 0.34 -6.35 14.63
N MET A 389 1.52 -6.33 15.26
CA MET A 389 2.69 -7.10 14.84
C MET A 389 3.10 -8.18 15.85
N GLY A 390 2.21 -8.59 16.74
CA GLY A 390 2.49 -9.61 17.74
C GLY A 390 1.71 -9.46 19.04
N HIS A 391 2.41 -9.49 20.18
CA HIS A 391 1.78 -9.39 21.49
C HIS A 391 1.01 -8.08 21.66
N VAL A 392 -0.11 -8.10 22.40
CA VAL A 392 -0.98 -6.91 22.60
C VAL A 392 -0.29 -5.74 23.30
N THR A 393 0.79 -6.00 24.05
CA THR A 393 1.59 -4.95 24.69
C THR A 393 2.79 -4.51 23.87
N SER A 394 2.98 -5.08 22.68
CA SER A 394 4.03 -4.65 21.78
C SER A 394 3.66 -3.33 21.08
N GLU A 395 4.68 -2.55 20.77
CA GLU A 395 4.52 -1.20 20.22
C GLU A 395 5.13 -1.11 18.81
N VAL A 396 4.38 -0.56 17.87
CA VAL A 396 4.84 -0.31 16.50
C VAL A 396 4.94 1.19 16.26
N ILE A 397 6.11 1.65 15.85
CA ILE A 397 6.36 3.03 15.40
C ILE A 397 6.47 2.98 13.88
N LEU A 398 5.57 3.68 13.18
CA LEU A 398 5.65 3.78 11.72
C LEU A 398 6.68 4.83 11.32
N ALA A 399 7.48 4.52 10.30
CA ALA A 399 8.54 5.40 9.83
C ALA A 399 8.88 5.16 8.35
N SER A 400 9.62 6.10 7.76
CA SER A 400 10.22 5.94 6.42
C SER A 400 11.39 4.94 6.43
N PRO A 401 11.80 4.41 5.26
CA PRO A 401 12.96 3.51 5.17
C PRO A 401 14.26 4.08 5.72
N ASP A 402 14.49 5.38 5.52
CA ASP A 402 15.66 6.09 6.06
C ASP A 402 15.68 6.09 7.58
N VAL A 403 14.56 6.47 8.21
CA VAL A 403 14.40 6.49 9.67
C VAL A 403 14.48 5.06 10.24
N ALA A 404 13.89 4.09 9.58
CA ALA A 404 13.94 2.69 10.01
C ALA A 404 15.39 2.15 9.97
N ALA A 405 16.11 2.41 8.87
CA ALA A 405 17.51 2.00 8.73
C ALA A 405 18.41 2.69 9.75
N ALA A 406 18.22 4.00 9.98
CA ALA A 406 18.92 4.77 10.99
C ALA A 406 18.69 4.20 12.39
N SER A 407 17.44 3.87 12.71
CA SER A 407 17.05 3.29 14.00
C SER A 407 17.64 1.90 14.21
N ALA A 408 17.75 1.08 13.16
CA ALA A 408 18.38 -0.23 13.24
C ALA A 408 19.86 -0.14 13.65
N ILE A 409 20.57 0.86 13.12
CA ILE A 409 21.98 1.10 13.45
C ILE A 409 22.14 1.65 14.85
N ALA A 410 21.29 2.61 15.25
CA ALA A 410 21.40 3.31 16.52
C ALA A 410 20.90 2.48 17.73
N GLY A 411 20.08 1.45 17.51
CA GLY A 411 19.45 0.68 18.60
C GLY A 411 18.27 1.39 19.28
N CYS A 412 17.88 2.53 18.74
CA CYS A 412 16.80 3.39 19.23
C CYS A 412 16.21 4.17 18.05
N VAL A 413 15.07 4.84 18.24
CA VAL A 413 14.53 5.75 17.22
C VAL A 413 15.58 6.82 16.90
N ALA A 414 15.94 6.96 15.62
CA ALA A 414 17.03 7.83 15.20
C ALA A 414 16.68 8.69 13.98
N ASP A 415 17.19 9.93 14.01
CA ASP A 415 17.09 10.87 12.89
C ASP A 415 18.19 10.54 11.86
N PRO A 416 17.84 10.13 10.63
CA PRO A 416 18.83 9.77 9.60
C PRO A 416 19.77 10.93 9.24
N ARG A 417 19.38 12.17 9.49
CA ARG A 417 20.19 13.36 9.21
C ARG A 417 21.36 13.54 10.19
N LYS A 418 21.39 12.75 11.28
CA LYS A 418 22.38 12.84 12.38
C LYS A 418 23.33 11.65 12.46
N LEU A 419 23.29 10.73 11.48
CA LEU A 419 24.11 9.49 11.46
C LEU A 419 25.43 9.64 10.65
#